data_91d765cb6fbdb2c1181d32e029af73de
#
_entry.id   91d765cb6fbdb2c1181d32e029af73de
#
_cell.length_a   1.000
_cell.length_b   1.000
_cell.length_c   1.000
_cell.angle_alpha   90.00
_cell.angle_beta   90.00
_cell.angle_gamma   90.00
#
_symmetry.space_group_name_H-M   'P 1'
#
loop_
_entity.id
_entity.type
_entity.pdbx_description
1 polymer ?
#
loop_
_entity_poly.entity_id
_entity_poly.type
_entity_poly.pdbx_seq_one_letter_code
_entity_poly.pdbx_strand_id
1 'polypeptide(L)'
;MKKFTAVTIASVAAIALFLTGCSQVGAAATIGSTKITQATVQTSIDTVMAERNGVDTTQMQLETGEDLNRGQLRFHLFAGLLKAAATSVKVTVSKAEIDTRREVIIQQIGGVANLPQALVGAGIASSDFDIYLEAVLNSEKIQKSFADAGVPEADIPTKMQELVVATGKTNKVTVNPRYGVWNPDTAEVTAAVSDVVSPAATPSN
;
A
#
# COMPACT_ATOMS: atom_id res chain seq x y z
N MET A 1 -7.62 75.58 0.93
CA MET A 1 -8.55 74.52 0.48
C MET A 1 -7.75 73.38 -0.06
N LYS A 2 -7.47 72.37 0.76
CA LYS A 2 -6.74 71.12 0.36
C LYS A 2 -7.73 69.93 0.42
N LYS A 3 -8.00 69.36 -0.75
CA LYS A 3 -8.90 68.20 -0.88
C LYS A 3 -8.10 66.94 -0.58
N PHE A 4 -8.50 66.18 0.42
CA PHE A 4 -8.00 64.84 0.72
C PHE A 4 -8.71 63.85 -0.17
N THR A 5 -7.94 63.12 -0.99
CA THR A 5 -8.43 62.00 -1.76
C THR A 5 -8.16 60.72 -0.96
N ALA A 6 -9.21 60.09 -0.50
CA ALA A 6 -9.14 58.79 0.17
C ALA A 6 -8.94 57.69 -0.88
N VAL A 7 -7.83 56.96 -0.78
CA VAL A 7 -7.57 55.75 -1.57
C VAL A 7 -8.11 54.54 -0.78
N THR A 8 -9.13 53.95 -1.30
CA THR A 8 -9.70 52.68 -0.82
C THR A 8 -8.83 51.52 -1.31
N ILE A 9 -8.11 50.87 -0.40
CA ILE A 9 -7.42 49.65 -0.67
C ILE A 9 -8.45 48.53 -0.50
N ALA A 10 -8.96 47.98 -1.60
CA ALA A 10 -9.82 46.82 -1.61
C ALA A 10 -8.99 45.58 -1.40
N SER A 11 -9.34 44.81 -0.37
CA SER A 11 -8.78 43.53 0.06
C SER A 11 -8.97 42.46 -1.01
N VAL A 12 -7.88 41.98 -1.60
CA VAL A 12 -7.83 40.74 -2.34
C VAL A 12 -7.22 39.69 -1.41
N ALA A 13 -8.04 39.10 -0.56
CA ALA A 13 -7.65 37.97 0.29
C ALA A 13 -8.80 36.98 0.32
N ALA A 14 -8.91 36.12 -0.68
CA ALA A 14 -9.68 34.87 -0.59
C ALA A 14 -9.66 34.10 -1.93
N ILE A 15 -8.60 33.44 -2.33
CA ILE A 15 -8.68 32.27 -3.23
C ILE A 15 -7.35 31.49 -3.06
N ALA A 16 -7.23 30.76 -1.99
CA ALA A 16 -6.10 29.84 -1.79
C ALA A 16 -6.51 28.53 -1.07
N LEU A 17 -7.77 28.15 -1.10
CA LEU A 17 -8.27 27.00 -0.31
C LEU A 17 -8.87 25.85 -1.12
N PHE A 18 -8.75 25.81 -2.44
CA PHE A 18 -9.39 24.75 -3.25
C PHE A 18 -8.46 23.87 -4.10
N LEU A 19 -7.15 23.85 -3.84
CA LEU A 19 -6.23 23.03 -4.65
C LEU A 19 -5.80 21.70 -4.00
N THR A 20 -6.25 21.38 -2.80
CA THR A 20 -5.90 20.12 -2.15
C THR A 20 -6.81 18.93 -2.53
N GLY A 21 -7.93 19.16 -3.22
CA GLY A 21 -8.88 18.14 -3.60
C GLY A 21 -8.58 17.33 -4.87
N CYS A 22 -7.76 17.87 -5.78
CA CYS A 22 -7.59 17.24 -7.11
C CYS A 22 -6.57 16.09 -7.15
N SER A 23 -5.70 15.92 -6.15
CA SER A 23 -4.71 14.84 -6.15
C SER A 23 -5.29 13.47 -5.78
N GLN A 24 -6.47 13.43 -5.16
CA GLN A 24 -7.11 12.18 -4.69
C GLN A 24 -8.11 11.57 -5.67
N VAL A 25 -8.50 12.28 -6.74
CA VAL A 25 -9.41 11.71 -7.75
C VAL A 25 -8.77 10.48 -8.39
N GLY A 26 -9.46 9.31 -8.30
CA GLY A 26 -8.96 8.04 -8.81
C GLY A 26 -7.81 7.42 -8.01
N ALA A 27 -7.44 7.94 -6.84
CA ALA A 27 -6.49 7.29 -5.94
C ALA A 27 -7.19 6.22 -5.08
N ALA A 28 -6.54 5.06 -4.94
CA ALA A 28 -6.82 4.09 -3.90
C ALA A 28 -6.03 4.42 -2.63
N ALA A 29 -4.78 4.85 -2.79
CA ALA A 29 -3.95 5.39 -1.72
C ALA A 29 -2.90 6.36 -2.28
N THR A 30 -2.26 7.14 -1.39
CA THR A 30 -1.06 7.94 -1.72
C THR A 30 0.04 7.73 -0.69
N ILE A 31 1.30 7.79 -1.12
CA ILE A 31 2.50 7.79 -0.29
C ILE A 31 3.29 9.03 -0.72
N GLY A 32 3.16 10.12 0.00
CA GLY A 32 3.70 11.42 -0.44
C GLY A 32 3.11 11.84 -1.79
N SER A 33 3.97 12.00 -2.79
CA SER A 33 3.57 12.32 -4.17
C SER A 33 3.24 11.07 -5.01
N THR A 34 3.57 9.88 -4.54
CA THR A 34 3.31 8.62 -5.26
C THR A 34 1.85 8.22 -5.08
N LYS A 35 1.16 7.96 -6.19
CA LYS A 35 -0.24 7.59 -6.23
C LYS A 35 -0.40 6.11 -6.61
N ILE A 36 -1.08 5.36 -5.75
CA ILE A 36 -1.63 4.04 -6.09
C ILE A 36 -3.05 4.30 -6.61
N THR A 37 -3.29 4.01 -7.89
CA THR A 37 -4.60 4.31 -8.50
C THR A 37 -5.62 3.22 -8.19
N GLN A 38 -6.91 3.58 -8.22
CA GLN A 38 -7.98 2.58 -8.16
C GLN A 38 -7.91 1.60 -9.33
N ALA A 39 -7.49 2.08 -10.51
CA ALA A 39 -7.29 1.21 -11.67
C ALA A 39 -6.19 0.18 -11.44
N THR A 40 -5.07 0.55 -10.81
CA THR A 40 -4.00 -0.38 -10.44
C THR A 40 -4.54 -1.50 -9.55
N VAL A 41 -5.22 -1.15 -8.46
CA VAL A 41 -5.79 -2.12 -7.53
C VAL A 41 -6.85 -3.00 -8.21
N GLN A 42 -7.70 -2.41 -9.08
CA GLN A 42 -8.71 -3.16 -9.80
C GLN A 42 -8.08 -4.16 -10.79
N THR A 43 -7.02 -3.74 -11.50
CA THR A 43 -6.27 -4.66 -12.40
C THR A 43 -5.72 -5.87 -11.63
N SER A 44 -5.16 -5.67 -10.45
CA SER A 44 -4.68 -6.78 -9.60
C SER A 44 -5.82 -7.70 -9.20
N ILE A 45 -6.96 -7.14 -8.76
CA ILE A 45 -8.15 -7.91 -8.40
C ILE A 45 -8.64 -8.76 -9.58
N ASP A 46 -8.82 -8.13 -10.75
CA ASP A 46 -9.31 -8.80 -11.95
C ASP A 46 -8.36 -9.92 -12.40
N THR A 47 -7.04 -9.67 -12.32
CA THR A 47 -6.00 -10.66 -12.64
C THR A 47 -6.07 -11.85 -11.68
N VAL A 48 -6.07 -11.62 -10.36
CA VAL A 48 -6.17 -12.68 -9.36
C VAL A 48 -7.44 -13.50 -9.56
N MET A 49 -8.58 -12.84 -9.80
CA MET A 49 -9.86 -13.54 -10.02
C MET A 49 -9.85 -14.39 -11.30
N ALA A 50 -9.25 -13.90 -12.37
CA ALA A 50 -9.11 -14.65 -13.62
C ALA A 50 -8.18 -15.86 -13.45
N GLU A 51 -7.04 -15.69 -12.76
CA GLU A 51 -6.04 -16.74 -12.54
C GLU A 51 -6.53 -17.87 -11.66
N ARG A 52 -7.44 -17.61 -10.70
CA ARG A 52 -8.09 -18.64 -9.87
C ARG A 52 -8.83 -19.69 -10.69
N ASN A 53 -9.34 -19.32 -11.87
CA ASN A 53 -10.04 -20.26 -12.75
C ASN A 53 -9.10 -21.25 -13.44
N GLY A 54 -7.79 -20.98 -13.46
CA GLY A 54 -6.78 -21.79 -14.14
C GLY A 54 -6.02 -22.76 -13.22
N VAL A 55 -6.31 -22.76 -11.91
CA VAL A 55 -5.59 -23.54 -10.91
C VAL A 55 -6.55 -24.25 -9.94
N ASP A 56 -6.07 -25.31 -9.28
CA ASP A 56 -6.84 -25.98 -8.22
C ASP A 56 -6.80 -25.13 -6.94
N THR A 57 -7.96 -24.59 -6.56
CA THR A 57 -8.14 -23.76 -5.37
C THR A 57 -8.80 -24.46 -4.20
N THR A 58 -9.10 -25.75 -4.31
CA THR A 58 -9.91 -26.51 -3.32
C THR A 58 -9.31 -26.54 -1.91
N GLN A 59 -8.00 -26.43 -1.79
CA GLN A 59 -7.28 -26.42 -0.51
C GLN A 59 -6.81 -25.01 -0.10
N MET A 60 -7.21 -23.96 -0.81
CA MET A 60 -6.77 -22.59 -0.56
C MET A 60 -7.81 -21.81 0.24
N GLN A 61 -7.33 -20.99 1.18
CA GLN A 61 -8.15 -19.96 1.84
C GLN A 61 -7.97 -18.65 1.10
N LEU A 62 -8.86 -18.37 0.16
CA LEU A 62 -8.75 -17.20 -0.71
C LEU A 62 -9.64 -16.07 -0.23
N GLU A 63 -9.08 -14.87 -0.13
CA GLU A 63 -9.83 -13.65 0.13
C GLU A 63 -10.82 -13.38 -1.00
N THR A 64 -12.01 -12.85 -0.69
CA THR A 64 -13.06 -12.48 -1.65
C THR A 64 -13.68 -11.13 -1.27
N GLY A 65 -14.42 -10.53 -2.19
CA GLY A 65 -15.20 -9.31 -1.93
C GLY A 65 -14.34 -8.17 -1.38
N GLU A 66 -14.77 -7.59 -0.28
CA GLU A 66 -14.08 -6.44 0.35
C GLU A 66 -12.71 -6.80 0.91
N ASP A 67 -12.52 -8.03 1.40
CA ASP A 67 -11.23 -8.49 1.92
C ASP A 67 -10.20 -8.58 0.79
N LEU A 68 -10.57 -9.12 -0.37
CA LEU A 68 -9.72 -9.12 -1.55
C LEU A 68 -9.38 -7.69 -2.00
N ASN A 69 -10.36 -6.80 -2.05
CA ASN A 69 -10.14 -5.39 -2.42
C ASN A 69 -9.13 -4.72 -1.47
N ARG A 70 -9.30 -4.92 -0.17
CA ARG A 70 -8.41 -4.41 0.86
C ARG A 70 -7.04 -5.08 0.81
N GLY A 71 -6.99 -6.39 0.60
CA GLY A 71 -5.76 -7.17 0.46
C GLY A 71 -4.90 -6.65 -0.69
N GLN A 72 -5.48 -6.44 -1.88
CA GLN A 72 -4.75 -5.90 -3.03
C GLN A 72 -4.25 -4.47 -2.79
N LEU A 73 -5.06 -3.60 -2.16
CA LEU A 73 -4.56 -2.28 -1.78
C LEU A 73 -3.41 -2.36 -0.77
N ARG A 74 -3.53 -3.20 0.27
CA ARG A 74 -2.48 -3.40 1.30
C ARG A 74 -1.18 -3.86 0.66
N PHE A 75 -1.24 -4.76 -0.29
CA PHE A 75 -0.08 -5.24 -1.04
C PHE A 75 0.66 -4.08 -1.73
N HIS A 76 -0.02 -3.29 -2.56
CA HIS A 76 0.60 -2.16 -3.26
C HIS A 76 1.09 -1.07 -2.29
N LEU A 77 0.34 -0.79 -1.24
CA LEU A 77 0.70 0.21 -0.24
C LEU A 77 1.96 -0.21 0.52
N PHE A 78 2.02 -1.47 0.96
CA PHE A 78 3.17 -1.99 1.69
C PHE A 78 4.43 -2.05 0.82
N ALA A 79 4.31 -2.51 -0.43
CA ALA A 79 5.42 -2.50 -1.39
C ALA A 79 5.95 -1.07 -1.63
N GLY A 80 5.04 -0.10 -1.79
CA GLY A 80 5.41 1.31 -1.93
C GLY A 80 6.07 1.89 -0.68
N LEU A 81 5.60 1.53 0.51
CA LEU A 81 6.22 1.93 1.79
C LEU A 81 7.61 1.33 1.96
N LEU A 82 7.80 0.04 1.65
CA LEU A 82 9.13 -0.59 1.69
C LEU A 82 10.11 0.06 0.72
N LYS A 83 9.66 0.42 -0.48
CA LYS A 83 10.48 1.15 -1.45
C LYS A 83 10.87 2.54 -0.94
N ALA A 84 9.94 3.28 -0.35
CA ALA A 84 10.22 4.58 0.26
C ALA A 84 11.15 4.46 1.48
N ALA A 85 10.95 3.44 2.32
CA ALA A 85 11.81 3.11 3.46
C ALA A 85 13.24 2.76 3.00
N ALA A 86 13.38 1.90 1.99
CA ALA A 86 14.67 1.55 1.39
C ALA A 86 15.42 2.80 0.91
N THR A 87 14.70 3.69 0.20
CA THR A 87 15.28 4.97 -0.26
C THR A 87 15.78 5.82 0.90
N SER A 88 15.05 5.88 2.02
CA SER A 88 15.43 6.68 3.19
C SER A 88 16.73 6.20 3.86
N VAL A 89 17.01 4.89 3.79
CA VAL A 89 18.24 4.27 4.31
C VAL A 89 19.27 3.98 3.21
N LYS A 90 19.09 4.58 2.01
CA LYS A 90 20.01 4.49 0.85
C LYS A 90 20.19 3.06 0.31
N VAL A 91 19.18 2.23 0.48
CA VAL A 91 19.09 0.89 -0.12
C VAL A 91 18.40 1.00 -1.48
N THR A 92 18.92 0.27 -2.46
CA THR A 92 18.34 0.19 -3.81
C THR A 92 18.28 -1.25 -4.29
N VAL A 93 17.27 -1.56 -5.09
CA VAL A 93 17.09 -2.85 -5.76
C VAL A 93 17.17 -2.62 -7.26
N SER A 94 18.03 -3.36 -7.94
CA SER A 94 18.18 -3.31 -9.39
C SER A 94 17.29 -4.34 -10.08
N LYS A 95 17.01 -4.11 -11.37
CA LYS A 95 16.27 -5.07 -12.19
C LYS A 95 16.96 -6.45 -12.25
N ALA A 96 18.28 -6.48 -12.34
CA ALA A 96 19.03 -7.73 -12.37
C ALA A 96 18.83 -8.56 -11.09
N GLU A 97 18.74 -7.92 -9.92
CA GLU A 97 18.45 -8.60 -8.66
C GLU A 97 17.03 -9.16 -8.64
N ILE A 98 16.06 -8.42 -9.18
CA ILE A 98 14.69 -8.90 -9.31
C ILE A 98 14.64 -10.12 -10.23
N ASP A 99 15.30 -10.07 -11.39
CA ASP A 99 15.36 -11.19 -12.34
C ASP A 99 16.02 -12.43 -11.71
N THR A 100 17.14 -12.25 -11.00
CA THR A 100 17.80 -13.34 -10.27
C THR A 100 16.89 -13.92 -9.18
N ARG A 101 16.20 -13.07 -8.41
CA ARG A 101 15.25 -13.53 -7.38
C ARG A 101 14.09 -14.31 -7.98
N ARG A 102 13.59 -13.88 -9.13
CA ARG A 102 12.54 -14.59 -9.86
C ARG A 102 12.96 -16.02 -10.20
N GLU A 103 14.17 -16.19 -10.75
CA GLU A 103 14.70 -17.51 -11.08
C GLU A 103 14.82 -18.40 -9.85
N VAL A 104 15.32 -17.86 -8.73
CA VAL A 104 15.46 -18.60 -7.47
C VAL A 104 14.07 -19.08 -6.98
N ILE A 105 13.06 -18.21 -6.98
CA ILE A 105 11.71 -18.58 -6.54
C ILE A 105 11.12 -19.64 -7.46
N ILE A 106 11.26 -19.49 -8.79
CA ILE A 106 10.77 -20.48 -9.76
C ILE A 106 11.42 -21.85 -9.50
N GLN A 107 12.70 -21.90 -9.21
CA GLN A 107 13.37 -23.15 -8.85
C GLN A 107 12.85 -23.74 -7.53
N GLN A 108 12.67 -22.90 -6.50
CA GLN A 108 12.19 -23.33 -5.18
C GLN A 108 10.78 -23.93 -5.22
N ILE A 109 9.90 -23.41 -6.09
CA ILE A 109 8.54 -23.95 -6.26
C ILE A 109 8.49 -25.14 -7.22
N GLY A 110 9.63 -25.62 -7.72
CA GLY A 110 9.71 -26.78 -8.61
C GLY A 110 9.46 -26.47 -10.10
N GLY A 111 9.68 -25.22 -10.53
CA GLY A 111 9.64 -24.79 -11.92
C GLY A 111 8.51 -23.84 -12.26
N VAL A 112 8.60 -23.24 -13.46
CA VAL A 112 7.66 -22.22 -13.94
C VAL A 112 6.21 -22.69 -14.02
N ALA A 113 5.99 -24.01 -14.23
CA ALA A 113 4.64 -24.59 -14.30
C ALA A 113 3.86 -24.46 -12.98
N ASN A 114 4.56 -24.37 -11.84
CA ASN A 114 3.95 -24.23 -10.52
C ASN A 114 3.73 -22.75 -10.11
N LEU A 115 4.24 -21.81 -10.90
CA LEU A 115 4.16 -20.39 -10.56
C LEU A 115 2.71 -19.88 -10.45
N PRO A 116 1.78 -20.21 -11.38
CA PRO A 116 0.40 -19.77 -11.26
C PRO A 116 -0.26 -20.23 -9.95
N GLN A 117 -0.07 -21.51 -9.60
CA GLN A 117 -0.60 -22.10 -8.36
C GLN A 117 -0.04 -21.37 -7.12
N ALA A 118 1.26 -21.09 -7.10
CA ALA A 118 1.92 -20.40 -5.99
C ALA A 118 1.44 -18.95 -5.85
N LEU A 119 1.31 -18.20 -6.95
CA LEU A 119 0.85 -16.82 -6.94
C LEU A 119 -0.61 -16.71 -6.51
N VAL A 120 -1.49 -17.57 -7.03
CA VAL A 120 -2.91 -17.60 -6.62
C VAL A 120 -3.03 -17.93 -5.14
N GLY A 121 -2.27 -18.92 -4.63
CA GLY A 121 -2.26 -19.26 -3.21
C GLY A 121 -1.76 -18.12 -2.31
N ALA A 122 -0.85 -17.30 -2.82
CA ALA A 122 -0.35 -16.11 -2.11
C ALA A 122 -1.24 -14.86 -2.30
N GLY A 123 -2.28 -14.91 -3.16
CA GLY A 123 -3.12 -13.76 -3.48
C GLY A 123 -2.40 -12.67 -4.27
N ILE A 124 -1.35 -13.02 -5.01
CA ILE A 124 -0.53 -12.10 -5.80
C ILE A 124 -0.92 -12.25 -7.27
N ALA A 125 -1.34 -11.15 -7.91
CA ALA A 125 -1.54 -11.12 -9.35
C ALA A 125 -0.21 -11.38 -10.08
N SER A 126 -0.21 -12.17 -11.16
CA SER A 126 1.03 -12.42 -11.91
C SER A 126 1.65 -11.14 -12.48
N SER A 127 0.82 -10.14 -12.81
CA SER A 127 1.26 -8.80 -13.22
C SER A 127 2.04 -8.06 -12.12
N ASP A 128 1.85 -8.41 -10.87
CA ASP A 128 2.46 -7.76 -9.70
C ASP A 128 3.64 -8.55 -9.13
N PHE A 129 4.01 -9.66 -9.77
CA PHE A 129 5.07 -10.51 -9.27
C PHE A 129 6.42 -9.76 -9.11
N ASP A 130 6.76 -8.86 -10.05
CA ASP A 130 7.97 -8.03 -9.92
C ASP A 130 7.92 -7.05 -8.76
N ILE A 131 6.74 -6.48 -8.50
CA ILE A 131 6.51 -5.59 -7.34
C ILE A 131 6.72 -6.37 -6.04
N TYR A 132 6.21 -7.60 -5.98
CA TYR A 132 6.42 -8.50 -4.85
C TYR A 132 7.92 -8.79 -4.64
N LEU A 133 8.63 -9.17 -5.71
CA LEU A 133 10.07 -9.46 -5.65
C LEU A 133 10.88 -8.24 -5.21
N GLU A 134 10.56 -7.06 -5.74
CA GLU A 134 11.19 -5.80 -5.32
C GLU A 134 10.94 -5.53 -3.83
N ALA A 135 9.72 -5.75 -3.34
CA ALA A 135 9.37 -5.55 -1.93
C ALA A 135 10.16 -6.52 -1.02
N VAL A 136 10.26 -7.80 -1.38
CA VAL A 136 11.06 -8.79 -0.66
C VAL A 136 12.52 -8.37 -0.59
N LEU A 137 13.11 -8.01 -1.73
CA LEU A 137 14.51 -7.58 -1.80
C LEU A 137 14.77 -6.30 -1.02
N ASN A 138 13.86 -5.32 -1.07
CA ASN A 138 13.95 -4.12 -0.23
C ASN A 138 13.95 -4.47 1.25
N SER A 139 13.04 -5.35 1.68
CA SER A 139 12.96 -5.82 3.07
C SER A 139 14.26 -6.48 3.53
N GLU A 140 14.78 -7.43 2.75
CA GLU A 140 16.02 -8.15 3.06
C GLU A 140 17.21 -7.21 3.15
N LYS A 141 17.36 -6.28 2.21
CA LYS A 141 18.46 -5.32 2.19
C LYS A 141 18.39 -4.31 3.34
N ILE A 142 17.18 -3.87 3.73
CA ILE A 142 17.00 -3.02 4.91
C ILE A 142 17.42 -3.80 6.16
N GLN A 143 16.95 -5.04 6.33
CA GLN A 143 17.33 -5.89 7.46
C GLN A 143 18.84 -6.07 7.52
N LYS A 144 19.46 -6.36 6.37
CA LYS A 144 20.92 -6.45 6.28
C LYS A 144 21.61 -5.14 6.70
N SER A 145 21.09 -3.99 6.29
CA SER A 145 21.66 -2.70 6.67
C SER A 145 21.59 -2.45 8.19
N PHE A 146 20.55 -2.93 8.86
CA PHE A 146 20.45 -2.89 10.33
C PHE A 146 21.46 -3.82 10.98
N ALA A 147 21.61 -5.04 10.48
CA ALA A 147 22.61 -5.98 10.99
C ALA A 147 24.04 -5.44 10.82
N ASP A 148 24.36 -4.87 9.65
CA ASP A 148 25.64 -4.24 9.36
C ASP A 148 25.92 -3.01 10.26
N ALA A 149 24.85 -2.33 10.72
CA ALA A 149 24.93 -1.24 11.70
C ALA A 149 25.00 -1.72 13.16
N GLY A 150 25.06 -3.02 13.41
CA GLY A 150 25.18 -3.63 14.73
C GLY A 150 23.88 -3.77 15.51
N VAL A 151 22.72 -3.67 14.85
CA VAL A 151 21.44 -3.95 15.49
C VAL A 151 21.36 -5.45 15.80
N PRO A 152 21.06 -5.86 17.05
CA PRO A 152 20.85 -7.26 17.40
C PRO A 152 19.78 -7.92 16.53
N GLU A 153 19.97 -9.16 16.13
CA GLU A 153 19.05 -9.87 15.25
C GLU A 153 17.61 -9.91 15.81
N ALA A 154 17.49 -10.08 17.13
CA ALA A 154 16.19 -10.08 17.82
C ALA A 154 15.44 -8.74 17.71
N ASP A 155 16.14 -7.62 17.52
CA ASP A 155 15.57 -6.28 17.45
C ASP A 155 15.24 -5.85 16.02
N ILE A 156 15.78 -6.54 15.00
CA ILE A 156 15.57 -6.20 13.58
C ILE A 156 14.09 -6.11 13.19
N PRO A 157 13.20 -7.06 13.58
CA PRO A 157 11.78 -6.95 13.25
C PRO A 157 11.14 -5.68 13.81
N THR A 158 11.46 -5.31 15.04
CA THR A 158 10.98 -4.08 15.68
C THR A 158 11.48 -2.84 14.93
N LYS A 159 12.77 -2.82 14.55
CA LYS A 159 13.37 -1.72 13.77
C LYS A 159 12.75 -1.59 12.37
N MET A 160 12.42 -2.71 11.74
CA MET A 160 11.69 -2.72 10.46
C MET A 160 10.32 -2.07 10.62
N GLN A 161 9.55 -2.46 11.64
CA GLN A 161 8.23 -1.89 11.90
C GLN A 161 8.32 -0.39 12.21
N GLU A 162 9.25 0.03 13.07
CA GLU A 162 9.50 1.44 13.38
C GLU A 162 9.82 2.24 12.10
N LEU A 163 10.66 1.71 11.20
CA LEU A 163 11.02 2.36 9.95
C LEU A 163 9.82 2.50 9.01
N VAL A 164 9.00 1.46 8.85
CA VAL A 164 7.81 1.49 7.99
C VAL A 164 6.78 2.49 8.53
N VAL A 165 6.52 2.48 9.84
CA VAL A 165 5.63 3.44 10.51
C VAL A 165 6.13 4.87 10.33
N ALA A 166 7.41 5.13 10.59
CA ALA A 166 8.01 6.45 10.40
C ALA A 166 7.93 6.91 8.93
N THR A 167 8.15 5.99 7.98
CA THR A 167 8.03 6.25 6.55
C THR A 167 6.60 6.64 6.18
N GLY A 168 5.60 5.91 6.70
CA GLY A 168 4.18 6.22 6.48
C GLY A 168 3.79 7.59 7.02
N LYS A 169 4.24 7.94 8.22
CA LYS A 169 4.01 9.25 8.85
C LYS A 169 4.68 10.39 8.06
N THR A 170 5.95 10.22 7.70
CA THR A 170 6.73 11.22 6.94
C THR A 170 6.12 11.49 5.57
N ASN A 171 5.69 10.45 4.88
CA ASN A 171 5.07 10.55 3.56
C ASN A 171 3.57 10.85 3.60
N LYS A 172 2.98 11.06 4.79
CA LYS A 172 1.55 11.42 4.94
C LYS A 172 0.65 10.51 4.14
N VAL A 173 0.76 9.20 4.38
CA VAL A 173 -0.07 8.20 3.67
C VAL A 173 -1.54 8.53 3.83
N THR A 174 -2.27 8.43 2.72
CA THR A 174 -3.73 8.50 2.71
C THR A 174 -4.31 7.27 2.03
N VAL A 175 -5.47 6.81 2.48
CA VAL A 175 -6.20 5.67 1.91
C VAL A 175 -7.62 6.10 1.59
N ASN A 176 -8.12 5.69 0.44
CA ASN A 176 -9.51 5.92 0.06
C ASN A 176 -10.43 5.08 0.96
N PRO A 177 -11.41 5.68 1.65
CA PRO A 177 -12.27 4.99 2.62
C PRO A 177 -12.99 3.74 2.11
N ARG A 178 -13.20 3.62 0.79
CA ARG A 178 -13.80 2.41 0.19
C ARG A 178 -12.98 1.13 0.41
N TYR A 179 -11.67 1.26 0.69
CA TYR A 179 -10.78 0.12 0.96
C TYR A 179 -10.55 -0.12 2.45
N GLY A 180 -10.89 0.84 3.30
CA GLY A 180 -10.70 0.75 4.74
C GLY A 180 -10.12 2.01 5.36
N VAL A 181 -9.61 1.89 6.58
CA VAL A 181 -9.05 2.99 7.37
C VAL A 181 -7.55 2.78 7.54
N TRP A 182 -6.76 3.81 7.23
CA TRP A 182 -5.32 3.83 7.47
C TRP A 182 -5.03 4.06 8.96
N ASN A 183 -4.26 3.17 9.56
CA ASN A 183 -3.70 3.35 10.90
C ASN A 183 -2.23 3.79 10.80
N PRO A 184 -1.91 5.06 11.12
CA PRO A 184 -0.54 5.57 11.01
C PRO A 184 0.41 5.01 12.08
N ASP A 185 -0.10 4.42 13.15
CA ASP A 185 0.73 3.90 14.24
C ASP A 185 1.17 2.45 14.01
N THR A 186 0.44 1.72 13.17
CA THR A 186 0.80 0.35 12.78
C THR A 186 1.22 0.24 11.31
N ALA A 187 1.03 1.30 10.53
CA ALA A 187 1.19 1.31 9.06
C ALA A 187 0.32 0.27 8.36
N GLU A 188 -0.92 0.10 8.80
CA GLU A 188 -1.87 -0.88 8.30
C GLU A 188 -3.16 -0.26 7.79
N VAL A 189 -3.82 -0.95 6.85
CA VAL A 189 -5.19 -0.66 6.45
C VAL A 189 -6.12 -1.67 7.10
N THR A 190 -7.01 -1.20 7.96
CA THR A 190 -8.02 -2.02 8.63
C THR A 190 -9.38 -1.88 7.95
N ALA A 191 -10.29 -2.81 8.21
CA ALA A 191 -11.68 -2.65 7.77
C ALA A 191 -12.28 -1.37 8.35
N ALA A 192 -13.10 -0.66 7.57
CA ALA A 192 -13.93 0.39 8.13
C ALA A 192 -14.91 -0.25 9.14
N VAL A 193 -14.96 0.30 10.34
CA VAL A 193 -15.98 -0.12 11.32
C VAL A 193 -17.32 0.36 10.76
N SER A 194 -18.14 -0.57 10.28
CA SER A 194 -19.53 -0.27 9.99
C SER A 194 -20.23 -0.10 11.32
N ASP A 195 -20.53 1.13 11.71
CA ASP A 195 -21.57 1.39 12.71
C ASP A 195 -22.92 0.98 12.09
N VAL A 196 -23.13 -0.33 11.98
CA VAL A 196 -24.48 -0.85 11.74
C VAL A 196 -25.22 -0.60 13.05
N VAL A 197 -25.99 0.48 13.06
CA VAL A 197 -27.00 0.73 14.09
C VAL A 197 -27.81 -0.55 14.20
N SER A 198 -27.61 -1.28 15.30
CA SER A 198 -28.44 -2.43 15.63
C SER A 198 -29.90 -1.95 15.61
N PRO A 199 -30.82 -2.59 14.86
CA PRO A 199 -32.19 -2.17 14.87
C PRO A 199 -32.66 -2.15 16.32
N ALA A 200 -33.22 -1.02 16.76
CA ALA A 200 -33.79 -0.88 18.10
C ALA A 200 -34.73 -2.05 18.33
N ALA A 201 -34.53 -2.78 19.44
CA ALA A 201 -35.38 -3.87 19.85
C ALA A 201 -36.84 -3.33 19.89
N THR A 202 -37.71 -3.93 19.08
CA THR A 202 -39.15 -3.64 19.11
C THR A 202 -39.67 -3.94 20.49
N PRO A 203 -40.32 -3.00 21.21
CA PRO A 203 -40.90 -3.30 22.51
C PRO A 203 -42.02 -4.36 22.31
N SER A 204 -41.87 -5.49 22.95
CA SER A 204 -42.90 -6.51 23.04
C SER A 204 -44.03 -5.98 23.91
N ASN A 205 -45.21 -5.91 23.33
CA ASN A 205 -46.46 -5.52 23.98
C ASN A 205 -47.06 -6.71 24.72
#